data_506ded15471606cdc967537abca63d69
#
_entry.id   506ded15471606cdc967537abca63d69
#
_cell.length_a   1.000
_cell.length_b   1.000
_cell.length_c   1.000
_cell.angle_alpha   90.00
_cell.angle_beta   90.00
_cell.angle_gamma   90.00
#
_symmetry.space_group_name_H-M   'P 1'
#
loop_
_entity.id
_entity.type
_entity.pdbx_description
1 polymer ?
#
loop_
_entity_poly.entity_id
_entity_poly.type
_entity_poly.pdbx_seq_one_letter_code
_entity_poly.pdbx_strand_id
1 'polypeptide(L)'
;MSDLVTLTIDGREVQVPPGTMVLEAAKLAGVLVPHYCYHPSLPVAGVCRMCLVEVAGSPKLAAACATPVTPGMAVRVDGPQAKSARQGVLEFLLINHPLDCPICDQSGECELQDYTFQEGRSGTRYGSYAKRYNPVEDFGPDVLYVPNRCILCTRCVRFMEHVAEEPVLNVSERGDRAYIGIDAGHRLEHAWSGNVVDLCPVGSLLSKDFLHKARVWDLDKTASVCTGCTQGCSVTLETRDNTVVRVRPRPNPEVNRHFICDHGRLAYHWMNRSDRIETPLVHEGGRLVAVSWEEALEQVAGLLRSAKAPWVSLLSPGASCEALEGVARLLALGKGTGAFRVPQGEEAPLAGVPDLALRADRAPNVHGAEAAGFGRDWAGVVAKARSAG
;
A
#
# COMPACT_ATOMS: atom_id res chain seq x y z
N MET A 1 -25.58 24.69 -4.34
CA MET A 1 -24.28 24.86 -3.63
C MET A 1 -24.57 24.47 -2.19
N SER A 2 -23.98 23.40 -1.68
CA SER A 2 -24.16 23.03 -0.27
C SER A 2 -23.53 24.13 0.59
N ASP A 3 -24.30 24.68 1.54
CA ASP A 3 -23.80 25.68 2.46
C ASP A 3 -22.62 25.08 3.26
N LEU A 4 -21.40 25.59 3.04
CA LEU A 4 -20.23 25.15 3.78
C LEU A 4 -20.33 25.59 5.25
N VAL A 5 -19.88 24.72 6.14
CA VAL A 5 -19.77 25.01 7.57
C VAL A 5 -18.42 25.69 7.83
N THR A 6 -18.47 26.91 8.38
CA THR A 6 -17.30 27.67 8.82
C THR A 6 -17.01 27.38 10.30
N LEU A 7 -15.76 27.02 10.62
CA LEU A 7 -15.30 26.81 11.99
C LEU A 7 -13.85 27.30 12.14
N THR A 8 -13.35 27.35 13.37
CA THR A 8 -11.94 27.69 13.66
C THR A 8 -11.25 26.53 14.36
N ILE A 9 -10.01 26.24 13.93
CA ILE A 9 -9.17 25.20 14.54
C ILE A 9 -7.79 25.81 14.85
N ASP A 10 -7.44 25.89 16.13
CA ASP A 10 -6.24 26.58 16.63
C ASP A 10 -6.10 27.99 16.03
N GLY A 11 -7.23 28.72 15.92
CA GLY A 11 -7.29 30.09 15.37
C GLY A 11 -7.28 30.17 13.84
N ARG A 12 -7.21 29.05 13.11
CA ARG A 12 -7.31 29.00 11.65
C ARG A 12 -8.75 28.78 11.23
N GLU A 13 -9.27 29.64 10.40
CA GLU A 13 -10.59 29.46 9.80
C GLU A 13 -10.55 28.41 8.69
N VAL A 14 -11.54 27.53 8.67
CA VAL A 14 -11.70 26.48 7.64
C VAL A 14 -13.18 26.33 7.30
N GLN A 15 -13.46 26.06 6.03
CA GLN A 15 -14.79 25.82 5.50
C GLN A 15 -14.86 24.40 4.94
N VAL A 16 -15.83 23.64 5.40
CA VAL A 16 -15.98 22.21 5.04
C VAL A 16 -17.44 21.85 4.82
N PRO A 17 -17.75 20.80 4.06
CA PRO A 17 -19.12 20.33 3.92
C PRO A 17 -19.76 19.94 5.27
N PRO A 18 -21.08 20.07 5.42
CA PRO A 18 -21.80 19.57 6.59
C PRO A 18 -21.54 18.07 6.81
N GLY A 19 -21.42 17.65 8.08
CA GLY A 19 -21.13 16.26 8.43
C GLY A 19 -19.65 15.87 8.41
N THR A 20 -18.75 16.76 7.97
CA THR A 20 -17.29 16.55 8.08
C THR A 20 -16.91 16.40 9.56
N MET A 21 -16.03 15.46 9.88
CA MET A 21 -15.52 15.31 11.25
C MET A 21 -14.44 16.34 11.55
N VAL A 22 -14.34 16.75 12.82
CA VAL A 22 -13.33 17.73 13.28
C VAL A 22 -11.91 17.32 12.88
N LEU A 23 -11.59 16.02 12.89
CA LEU A 23 -10.28 15.52 12.50
C LEU A 23 -9.98 15.83 11.02
N GLU A 24 -10.92 15.60 10.13
CA GLU A 24 -10.76 15.90 8.70
C GLU A 24 -10.72 17.41 8.43
N ALA A 25 -11.55 18.19 9.15
CA ALA A 25 -11.49 19.63 9.07
C ALA A 25 -10.12 20.18 9.55
N ALA A 26 -9.55 19.60 10.61
CA ALA A 26 -8.22 19.95 11.10
C ALA A 26 -7.13 19.66 10.06
N LYS A 27 -7.21 18.52 9.38
CA LYS A 27 -6.30 18.17 8.30
C LYS A 27 -6.34 19.20 7.15
N LEU A 28 -7.53 19.63 6.75
CA LEU A 28 -7.70 20.69 5.74
C LEU A 28 -7.16 22.04 6.21
N ALA A 29 -7.25 22.34 7.51
CA ALA A 29 -6.64 23.54 8.12
C ALA A 29 -5.11 23.42 8.29
N GLY A 30 -4.49 22.30 7.93
CA GLY A 30 -3.07 22.03 8.13
C GLY A 30 -2.70 21.86 9.61
N VAL A 31 -3.64 21.37 10.43
CA VAL A 31 -3.44 21.09 11.86
C VAL A 31 -3.46 19.58 12.08
N LEU A 32 -2.36 19.03 12.60
CA LEU A 32 -2.27 17.62 12.93
C LEU A 32 -3.01 17.33 14.25
N VAL A 33 -4.00 16.45 14.20
CA VAL A 33 -4.63 15.85 15.37
C VAL A 33 -4.08 14.44 15.56
N PRO A 34 -3.30 14.15 16.60
CA PRO A 34 -2.77 12.81 16.86
C PRO A 34 -3.89 11.76 16.99
N HIS A 35 -3.72 10.60 16.35
CA HIS A 35 -4.74 9.54 16.38
C HIS A 35 -4.14 8.19 16.00
N TYR A 36 -4.73 7.07 16.48
CA TYR A 36 -4.32 5.73 16.10
C TYR A 36 -5.44 4.93 15.43
N CYS A 37 -6.65 4.94 16.00
CA CYS A 37 -7.72 4.07 15.48
C CYS A 37 -8.38 4.59 14.22
N TYR A 38 -8.32 5.88 13.93
CA TYR A 38 -8.92 6.46 12.74
C TYR A 38 -8.09 6.14 11.49
N HIS A 39 -8.79 5.81 10.41
CA HIS A 39 -8.24 5.70 9.06
C HIS A 39 -9.34 6.10 8.06
N PRO A 40 -9.04 6.91 7.02
CA PRO A 40 -10.06 7.46 6.12
C PRO A 40 -10.87 6.41 5.35
N SER A 41 -10.32 5.20 5.17
CA SER A 41 -11.00 4.09 4.49
C SER A 41 -11.61 3.05 5.44
N LEU A 42 -11.74 3.36 6.72
CA LEU A 42 -12.33 2.46 7.71
C LEU A 42 -13.45 3.15 8.50
N PRO A 43 -14.49 2.44 8.93
CA PRO A 43 -15.49 2.99 9.84
C PRO A 43 -14.85 3.57 11.10
N VAL A 44 -15.41 4.63 11.65
CA VAL A 44 -14.89 5.28 12.86
C VAL A 44 -15.11 4.39 14.08
N ALA A 45 -14.06 4.10 14.85
CA ALA A 45 -14.14 3.32 16.09
C ALA A 45 -14.14 4.17 17.38
N GLY A 46 -13.40 5.29 17.39
CA GLY A 46 -13.31 6.19 18.54
C GLY A 46 -12.67 5.59 19.81
N VAL A 47 -11.95 4.45 19.70
CA VAL A 47 -11.47 3.65 20.84
C VAL A 47 -10.15 4.13 21.43
N CYS A 48 -9.24 4.69 20.63
CA CYS A 48 -7.89 5.04 21.10
C CYS A 48 -7.81 6.28 21.97
N ARG A 49 -8.79 7.18 21.89
CA ARG A 49 -8.85 8.45 22.63
C ARG A 49 -7.65 9.40 22.43
N MET A 50 -6.79 9.13 21.47
CA MET A 50 -5.65 9.99 21.18
C MET A 50 -6.06 11.31 20.51
N CYS A 51 -7.17 11.33 19.77
CA CYS A 51 -7.66 12.48 19.04
C CYS A 51 -8.57 13.44 19.87
N LEU A 52 -8.44 13.44 21.19
CA LEU A 52 -9.21 14.34 22.05
C LEU A 52 -8.79 15.80 21.84
N VAL A 53 -9.78 16.68 21.67
CA VAL A 53 -9.63 18.12 21.47
C VAL A 53 -10.55 18.90 22.40
N GLU A 54 -10.21 20.18 22.66
CA GLU A 54 -11.08 21.09 23.39
C GLU A 54 -12.02 21.79 22.39
N VAL A 55 -13.30 21.87 22.75
CA VAL A 55 -14.31 22.62 21.97
C VAL A 55 -14.82 23.76 22.84
N ALA A 56 -14.77 24.99 22.34
CA ALA A 56 -15.22 26.16 23.10
C ALA A 56 -16.68 26.00 23.56
N GLY A 57 -16.94 26.33 24.83
CA GLY A 57 -18.26 26.15 25.45
C GLY A 57 -18.56 24.71 25.91
N SER A 58 -17.69 23.74 25.67
CA SER A 58 -17.83 22.37 26.17
C SER A 58 -16.91 22.13 27.39
N PRO A 59 -17.43 21.63 28.52
CA PRO A 59 -16.60 21.26 29.66
C PRO A 59 -15.86 19.94 29.46
N LYS A 60 -16.18 19.17 28.41
CA LYS A 60 -15.61 17.85 28.12
C LYS A 60 -14.84 17.89 26.80
N LEU A 61 -13.74 17.14 26.78
CA LEU A 61 -13.00 16.89 25.55
C LEU A 61 -13.85 16.10 24.54
N ALA A 62 -13.72 16.45 23.27
CA ALA A 62 -14.38 15.77 22.16
C ALA A 62 -13.41 14.88 21.40
N ALA A 63 -13.87 13.73 20.93
CA ALA A 63 -13.07 12.86 20.03
C ALA A 63 -13.17 13.41 18.59
N ALA A 64 -12.14 14.05 18.08
CA ALA A 64 -12.15 14.73 16.78
C ALA A 64 -12.53 13.80 15.61
N CYS A 65 -12.19 12.50 15.69
CA CYS A 65 -12.54 11.52 14.65
C CYS A 65 -14.03 11.16 14.60
N ALA A 66 -14.80 11.46 15.67
CA ALA A 66 -16.22 11.09 15.80
C ALA A 66 -17.12 12.29 16.11
N THR A 67 -16.59 13.50 16.08
CA THR A 67 -17.34 14.72 16.34
C THR A 67 -17.57 15.46 15.03
N PRO A 68 -18.83 15.58 14.56
CA PRO A 68 -19.12 16.36 13.36
C PRO A 68 -18.96 17.86 13.65
N VAL A 69 -18.55 18.62 12.63
CA VAL A 69 -18.40 20.06 12.70
C VAL A 69 -19.78 20.76 12.80
N THR A 70 -19.83 21.89 13.51
CA THR A 70 -21.01 22.75 13.57
C THR A 70 -20.63 24.22 13.23
N PRO A 71 -21.56 25.03 12.70
CA PRO A 71 -21.28 26.43 12.39
C PRO A 71 -20.75 27.20 13.60
N GLY A 72 -19.67 27.96 13.40
CA GLY A 72 -19.03 28.76 14.45
C GLY A 72 -18.29 27.96 15.54
N MET A 73 -18.12 26.62 15.36
CA MET A 73 -17.36 25.83 16.29
C MET A 73 -15.92 26.33 16.37
N ALA A 74 -15.41 26.48 17.61
CA ALA A 74 -13.99 26.79 17.85
C ALA A 74 -13.32 25.62 18.57
N VAL A 75 -12.31 25.04 17.91
CA VAL A 75 -11.59 23.85 18.35
C VAL A 75 -10.16 24.22 18.70
N ARG A 76 -9.66 23.69 19.82
CA ARG A 76 -8.26 23.80 20.23
C ARG A 76 -7.67 22.40 20.32
N VAL A 77 -6.77 22.11 19.39
CA VAL A 77 -6.01 20.85 19.35
C VAL A 77 -4.88 20.88 20.38
N ASP A 78 -4.21 22.03 20.47
CA ASP A 78 -3.06 22.25 21.37
C ASP A 78 -3.45 22.80 22.75
N GLY A 79 -4.72 22.62 23.15
CA GLY A 79 -5.20 23.01 24.47
C GLY A 79 -4.58 22.19 25.61
N PRO A 80 -4.41 22.78 26.82
CA PRO A 80 -3.72 22.12 27.93
C PRO A 80 -4.44 20.85 28.41
N GLN A 81 -5.77 20.82 28.36
CA GLN A 81 -6.53 19.62 28.74
C GLN A 81 -6.37 18.51 27.69
N ALA A 82 -6.40 18.86 26.40
CA ALA A 82 -6.19 17.92 25.30
C ALA A 82 -4.78 17.30 25.38
N LYS A 83 -3.74 18.12 25.59
CA LYS A 83 -2.36 17.65 25.77
C LYS A 83 -2.22 16.73 26.99
N SER A 84 -2.79 17.09 28.12
CA SER A 84 -2.77 16.26 29.32
C SER A 84 -3.46 14.91 29.12
N ALA A 85 -4.59 14.89 28.38
CA ALA A 85 -5.29 13.67 28.04
C ALA A 85 -4.46 12.76 27.11
N ARG A 86 -3.83 13.32 26.06
CA ARG A 86 -2.93 12.56 25.16
C ARG A 86 -1.75 11.96 25.91
N GLN A 87 -1.12 12.71 26.82
CA GLN A 87 -0.05 12.20 27.69
C GLN A 87 -0.52 11.01 28.53
N GLY A 88 -1.72 11.08 29.11
CA GLY A 88 -2.30 9.96 29.84
C GLY A 88 -2.56 8.74 28.97
N VAL A 89 -3.06 8.93 27.73
CA VAL A 89 -3.26 7.84 26.77
C VAL A 89 -1.92 7.17 26.44
N LEU A 90 -0.90 7.95 26.15
CA LEU A 90 0.44 7.42 25.85
C LEU A 90 1.03 6.65 27.04
N GLU A 91 0.89 7.17 28.25
CA GLU A 91 1.32 6.43 29.46
C GLU A 91 0.65 5.06 29.57
N PHE A 92 -0.67 4.97 29.34
CA PHE A 92 -1.39 3.69 29.35
C PHE A 92 -0.91 2.74 28.25
N LEU A 93 -0.70 3.23 27.03
CA LEU A 93 -0.20 2.41 25.93
C LEU A 93 1.22 1.88 26.21
N LEU A 94 2.07 2.68 26.83
CA LEU A 94 3.47 2.35 27.08
C LEU A 94 3.69 1.44 28.31
N ILE A 95 2.71 1.27 29.21
CA ILE A 95 2.85 0.42 30.39
C ILE A 95 3.34 -0.99 30.01
N ASN A 96 2.68 -1.63 29.06
CA ASN A 96 3.00 -3.00 28.64
C ASN A 96 3.75 -3.06 27.30
N HIS A 97 3.87 -1.94 26.58
CA HIS A 97 4.57 -1.93 25.30
C HIS A 97 6.05 -2.31 25.50
N PRO A 98 6.59 -3.31 24.75
CA PRO A 98 7.96 -3.77 24.96
C PRO A 98 8.98 -2.73 24.46
N LEU A 99 10.20 -2.81 24.99
CA LEU A 99 11.32 -1.97 24.55
C LEU A 99 12.00 -2.54 23.30
N ASP A 100 11.21 -2.91 22.32
CA ASP A 100 11.62 -3.64 21.12
C ASP A 100 12.03 -2.74 19.94
N CYS A 101 12.02 -1.42 20.07
CA CYS A 101 12.34 -0.53 18.94
C CYS A 101 13.63 -0.92 18.19
N PRO A 102 14.72 -1.34 18.87
CA PRO A 102 15.94 -1.78 18.19
C PRO A 102 15.78 -3.02 17.30
N ILE A 103 14.80 -3.87 17.56
CA ILE A 103 14.52 -5.11 16.81
C ILE A 103 13.16 -5.09 16.10
N CYS A 104 12.40 -3.99 16.18
CA CYS A 104 11.08 -3.85 15.59
C CYS A 104 11.19 -3.22 14.20
N ASP A 105 10.66 -3.87 13.16
CA ASP A 105 10.74 -3.35 11.80
C ASP A 105 9.91 -2.09 11.56
N GLN A 106 8.97 -1.77 12.46
CA GLN A 106 8.20 -0.53 12.41
C GLN A 106 8.98 0.69 12.92
N SER A 107 10.18 0.52 13.50
CA SER A 107 10.98 1.63 13.99
C SER A 107 11.35 2.61 12.88
N GLY A 108 11.07 3.91 13.10
CA GLY A 108 11.23 4.97 12.11
C GLY A 108 10.00 5.28 11.27
N GLU A 109 8.94 4.44 11.34
CA GLU A 109 7.62 4.69 10.74
C GLU A 109 6.47 4.33 11.70
N CYS A 110 6.73 4.35 13.01
CA CYS A 110 5.81 3.93 14.06
C CYS A 110 5.05 5.13 14.64
N GLU A 111 3.73 5.21 14.41
CA GLU A 111 2.90 6.30 14.95
C GLU A 111 2.99 6.41 16.49
N LEU A 112 3.18 5.28 17.21
CA LEU A 112 3.36 5.32 18.67
C LEU A 112 4.69 5.99 19.05
N GLN A 113 5.76 5.70 18.35
CA GLN A 113 7.07 6.31 18.57
C GLN A 113 7.00 7.81 18.32
N ASP A 114 6.45 8.24 17.18
CA ASP A 114 6.37 9.64 16.79
C ASP A 114 5.53 10.45 17.78
N TYR A 115 4.33 9.97 18.13
CA TYR A 115 3.49 10.68 19.10
C TYR A 115 4.03 10.63 20.52
N THR A 116 4.82 9.62 20.89
CA THR A 116 5.51 9.59 22.18
C THR A 116 6.55 10.70 22.27
N PHE A 117 7.29 10.96 21.18
CA PHE A 117 8.25 12.06 21.11
C PHE A 117 7.56 13.42 21.11
N GLN A 118 6.45 13.57 20.38
CA GLN A 118 5.76 14.85 20.21
C GLN A 118 4.92 15.25 21.43
N GLU A 119 4.22 14.30 22.04
CA GLU A 119 3.17 14.54 23.02
C GLU A 119 3.45 13.92 24.39
N GLY A 120 4.35 12.92 24.44
CA GLY A 120 4.59 12.09 25.63
C GLY A 120 5.34 12.79 26.75
N ARG A 121 5.51 12.10 27.85
CA ARG A 121 6.36 12.51 28.97
C ARG A 121 7.66 11.75 28.96
N SER A 122 8.72 12.35 29.48
CA SER A 122 10.06 11.73 29.57
C SER A 122 10.16 10.61 30.59
N GLY A 123 9.19 10.47 31.52
CA GLY A 123 9.19 9.46 32.56
C GLY A 123 7.81 8.82 32.75
N THR A 124 7.80 7.68 33.44
CA THR A 124 6.57 6.98 33.82
C THR A 124 6.23 7.21 35.28
N ARG A 125 4.93 7.30 35.59
CA ARG A 125 4.40 7.30 36.95
C ARG A 125 4.06 5.89 37.45
N TYR A 126 4.19 4.88 36.61
CA TYR A 126 3.89 3.49 36.91
C TYR A 126 5.05 2.86 37.68
N GLY A 127 4.75 2.33 38.85
CA GLY A 127 5.78 1.83 39.80
C GLY A 127 6.33 0.44 39.52
N SER A 128 5.86 -0.26 38.46
CA SER A 128 6.35 -1.57 38.08
C SER A 128 7.05 -1.54 36.71
N TYR A 129 8.19 -2.20 36.64
CA TYR A 129 8.90 -2.38 35.34
C TYR A 129 8.57 -3.70 34.62
N ALA A 130 7.82 -4.60 35.30
CA ALA A 130 7.40 -5.85 34.69
C ALA A 130 6.37 -5.58 33.55
N LYS A 131 6.69 -6.04 32.36
CA LYS A 131 5.81 -5.96 31.20
C LYS A 131 5.17 -7.32 30.94
N ARG A 132 3.91 -7.31 30.44
CA ARG A 132 3.23 -8.53 30.04
C ARG A 132 3.96 -9.14 28.85
N TYR A 133 4.00 -10.47 28.79
CA TYR A 133 4.52 -11.22 27.68
C TYR A 133 3.45 -12.18 27.13
N ASN A 134 3.20 -12.09 25.84
CA ASN A 134 2.44 -13.06 25.06
C ASN A 134 3.32 -13.57 23.93
N PRO A 135 3.24 -14.85 23.54
CA PRO A 135 4.02 -15.38 22.44
C PRO A 135 3.66 -14.72 21.10
N VAL A 136 4.62 -14.72 20.19
CA VAL A 136 4.39 -14.31 18.80
C VAL A 136 3.53 -15.35 18.11
N GLU A 137 2.60 -14.91 17.27
CA GLU A 137 1.64 -15.77 16.57
C GLU A 137 1.77 -15.64 15.05
N ASP A 138 1.59 -16.76 14.37
CA ASP A 138 1.55 -16.84 12.91
C ASP A 138 0.10 -16.69 12.43
N PHE A 139 -0.23 -15.51 11.89
CA PHE A 139 -1.59 -15.23 11.41
C PHE A 139 -1.85 -15.70 9.97
N GLY A 140 -0.83 -16.05 9.21
CA GLY A 140 -1.01 -16.47 7.82
C GLY A 140 0.33 -16.62 7.08
N PRO A 141 0.32 -16.91 5.78
CA PRO A 141 1.55 -17.08 5.02
C PRO A 141 2.46 -15.85 5.05
N ASP A 142 1.86 -14.65 5.05
CA ASP A 142 2.58 -13.39 4.84
C ASP A 142 2.58 -12.47 6.06
N VAL A 143 1.78 -12.77 7.10
CA VAL A 143 1.57 -11.89 8.26
C VAL A 143 2.00 -12.55 9.57
N LEU A 144 2.90 -11.88 10.28
CA LEU A 144 3.33 -12.21 11.64
C LEU A 144 2.67 -11.27 12.64
N TYR A 145 2.14 -11.80 13.74
CA TYR A 145 1.54 -11.01 14.81
C TYR A 145 2.41 -11.03 16.08
N VAL A 146 2.75 -9.84 16.59
CA VAL A 146 3.48 -9.63 17.82
C VAL A 146 2.56 -8.94 18.84
N PRO A 147 1.80 -9.69 19.66
CA PRO A 147 0.73 -9.17 20.50
C PRO A 147 1.19 -8.13 21.52
N ASN A 148 2.41 -8.25 22.04
CA ASN A 148 2.96 -7.31 23.04
C ASN A 148 3.12 -5.88 22.49
N ARG A 149 3.22 -5.71 21.16
CA ARG A 149 3.35 -4.41 20.50
C ARG A 149 1.99 -3.81 20.12
N CYS A 150 0.90 -4.58 20.23
CA CYS A 150 -0.43 -4.16 19.85
C CYS A 150 -0.98 -3.09 20.80
N ILE A 151 -1.57 -2.03 20.24
CA ILE A 151 -2.24 -0.94 20.96
C ILE A 151 -3.78 -1.01 20.86
N LEU A 152 -4.32 -2.13 20.40
CA LEU A 152 -5.76 -2.41 20.28
C LEU A 152 -6.54 -1.32 19.54
N CYS A 153 -5.95 -0.73 18.49
CA CYS A 153 -6.60 0.29 17.66
C CYS A 153 -7.70 -0.27 16.76
N THR A 154 -7.78 -1.57 16.58
CA THR A 154 -8.77 -2.32 15.81
C THR A 154 -8.82 -2.00 14.30
N ARG A 155 -7.81 -1.31 13.72
CA ARG A 155 -7.78 -1.06 12.27
C ARG A 155 -7.82 -2.37 11.46
N CYS A 156 -7.04 -3.39 11.87
CA CYS A 156 -6.98 -4.69 11.21
C CYS A 156 -8.32 -5.44 11.28
N VAL A 157 -8.97 -5.47 12.44
CA VAL A 157 -10.29 -6.12 12.61
C VAL A 157 -11.31 -5.45 11.68
N ARG A 158 -11.43 -4.12 11.73
CA ARG A 158 -12.37 -3.38 10.89
C ARG A 158 -12.08 -3.48 9.39
N PHE A 159 -10.81 -3.63 9.02
CA PHE A 159 -10.47 -3.91 7.63
C PHE A 159 -10.99 -5.26 7.18
N MET A 160 -10.72 -6.31 7.93
CA MET A 160 -11.19 -7.65 7.59
C MET A 160 -12.72 -7.74 7.61
N GLU A 161 -13.39 -7.07 8.55
CA GLU A 161 -14.84 -7.09 8.69
C GLU A 161 -15.57 -6.27 7.62
N HIS A 162 -15.13 -5.02 7.37
CA HIS A 162 -15.90 -4.06 6.57
C HIS A 162 -15.32 -3.78 5.18
N VAL A 163 -14.07 -4.14 4.93
CA VAL A 163 -13.40 -3.86 3.64
C VAL A 163 -13.10 -5.14 2.89
N ALA A 164 -12.54 -6.14 3.56
CA ALA A 164 -12.34 -7.47 2.97
C ALA A 164 -13.61 -8.32 3.00
N GLU A 165 -14.56 -8.01 3.90
CA GLU A 165 -15.79 -8.79 4.17
C GLU A 165 -15.50 -10.26 4.55
N GLU A 166 -14.35 -10.46 5.19
CA GLU A 166 -13.92 -11.75 5.74
C GLU A 166 -13.51 -11.56 7.22
N PRO A 167 -14.47 -11.58 8.16
CA PRO A 167 -14.27 -11.19 9.56
C PRO A 167 -13.56 -12.27 10.40
N VAL A 168 -12.36 -12.68 9.99
CA VAL A 168 -11.56 -13.70 10.68
C VAL A 168 -10.74 -13.16 11.85
N LEU A 169 -10.56 -11.84 11.95
CA LEU A 169 -9.90 -11.18 13.07
C LEU A 169 -10.92 -10.62 14.06
N ASN A 170 -10.66 -10.80 15.34
CA ASN A 170 -11.54 -10.32 16.42
C ASN A 170 -10.73 -9.68 17.56
N VAL A 171 -11.42 -9.02 18.48
CA VAL A 171 -10.88 -8.62 19.78
C VAL A 171 -11.31 -9.67 20.78
N SER A 172 -10.39 -10.51 21.19
CA SER A 172 -10.60 -11.54 22.19
C SER A 172 -10.33 -10.99 23.58
N GLU A 173 -11.02 -11.52 24.60
CA GLU A 173 -10.94 -11.09 25.98
C GLU A 173 -11.40 -9.63 26.20
N ARG A 174 -11.15 -9.07 27.37
CA ARG A 174 -11.52 -7.70 27.71
C ARG A 174 -10.60 -7.09 28.76
N GLY A 175 -10.66 -5.75 28.84
CA GLY A 175 -9.85 -4.98 29.78
C GLY A 175 -8.36 -5.14 29.49
N ASP A 176 -7.61 -5.41 30.51
CA ASP A 176 -6.16 -5.53 30.44
C ASP A 176 -5.66 -6.80 29.73
N ARG A 177 -6.54 -7.79 29.51
CA ARG A 177 -6.23 -9.06 28.83
C ARG A 177 -6.60 -9.05 27.35
N ALA A 178 -7.27 -7.99 26.86
CA ALA A 178 -7.70 -7.92 25.48
C ALA A 178 -6.52 -8.04 24.51
N TYR A 179 -6.72 -8.79 23.42
CA TYR A 179 -5.76 -8.96 22.33
C TYR A 179 -6.49 -9.16 21.00
N ILE A 180 -5.78 -8.99 19.90
CA ILE A 180 -6.31 -9.34 18.58
C ILE A 180 -6.14 -10.84 18.39
N GLY A 181 -7.24 -11.54 18.22
CA GLY A 181 -7.28 -12.96 17.93
C GLY A 181 -7.64 -13.24 16.48
N ILE A 182 -7.32 -14.45 16.05
CA ILE A 182 -7.83 -15.02 14.80
C ILE A 182 -8.78 -16.17 15.13
N ASP A 183 -9.85 -16.32 14.38
CA ASP A 183 -10.83 -17.37 14.60
C ASP A 183 -10.20 -18.76 14.44
N ALA A 184 -10.61 -19.70 15.29
CA ALA A 184 -10.04 -21.03 15.33
C ALA A 184 -10.17 -21.73 13.97
N GLY A 185 -9.03 -22.23 13.45
CA GLY A 185 -8.97 -22.90 12.15
C GLY A 185 -8.89 -21.97 10.95
N HIS A 186 -8.92 -20.64 11.15
CA HIS A 186 -8.74 -19.65 10.10
C HIS A 186 -7.31 -19.10 10.06
N ARG A 187 -6.93 -18.55 8.90
CA ARG A 187 -5.67 -17.83 8.67
C ARG A 187 -5.92 -16.62 7.79
N LEU A 188 -5.02 -15.65 7.82
CA LEU A 188 -5.03 -14.53 6.88
C LEU A 188 -4.48 -15.00 5.52
N GLU A 189 -5.35 -15.58 4.69
CA GLU A 189 -5.04 -16.09 3.35
C GLU A 189 -5.82 -15.38 2.24
N HIS A 190 -6.66 -14.41 2.60
CA HIS A 190 -7.37 -13.57 1.66
C HIS A 190 -6.38 -12.77 0.78
N ALA A 191 -6.70 -12.60 -0.51
CA ALA A 191 -5.83 -11.94 -1.49
C ALA A 191 -5.43 -10.47 -1.15
N TRP A 192 -5.99 -9.92 -0.07
CA TRP A 192 -5.78 -8.56 0.41
C TRP A 192 -5.31 -8.50 1.87
N SER A 193 -4.97 -9.63 2.46
CA SER A 193 -4.61 -9.74 3.89
C SER A 193 -3.43 -8.86 4.28
N GLY A 194 -2.45 -8.67 3.41
CA GLY A 194 -1.27 -7.83 3.68
C GLY A 194 -1.57 -6.36 3.98
N ASN A 195 -2.80 -5.86 3.66
CA ASN A 195 -3.18 -4.51 4.04
C ASN A 195 -3.31 -4.31 5.56
N VAL A 196 -3.49 -5.36 6.35
CA VAL A 196 -3.50 -5.24 7.81
C VAL A 196 -2.14 -4.79 8.36
N VAL A 197 -1.06 -5.09 7.64
CA VAL A 197 0.30 -4.64 7.97
C VAL A 197 0.44 -3.14 7.74
N ASP A 198 -0.01 -2.63 6.58
CA ASP A 198 0.05 -1.20 6.26
C ASP A 198 -0.86 -0.35 7.17
N LEU A 199 -1.99 -0.92 7.57
CA LEU A 199 -2.95 -0.27 8.46
C LEU A 199 -2.50 -0.25 9.91
N CYS A 200 -1.61 -1.17 10.31
CA CYS A 200 -1.13 -1.25 11.69
C CYS A 200 -0.22 -0.06 12.01
N PRO A 201 -0.59 0.80 12.98
CA PRO A 201 0.19 2.01 13.28
C PRO A 201 1.47 1.71 14.07
N VAL A 202 1.67 0.45 14.46
CA VAL A 202 2.79 -0.03 15.28
C VAL A 202 3.35 -1.35 14.74
N GLY A 203 4.48 -1.82 15.23
CA GLY A 203 5.10 -3.08 14.79
C GLY A 203 4.46 -4.35 15.36
N SER A 204 3.13 -4.39 15.42
CA SER A 204 2.39 -5.56 15.90
C SER A 204 2.03 -6.54 14.78
N LEU A 205 1.58 -6.05 13.63
CA LEU A 205 1.40 -6.86 12.42
C LEU A 205 2.54 -6.54 11.47
N LEU A 206 3.30 -7.54 11.08
CA LEU A 206 4.52 -7.43 10.31
C LEU A 206 4.44 -8.30 9.05
N SER A 207 4.98 -7.81 7.94
CA SER A 207 5.16 -8.59 6.74
C SER A 207 6.33 -9.55 6.92
N LYS A 208 6.09 -10.86 6.77
CA LYS A 208 7.15 -11.87 6.82
C LYS A 208 8.17 -11.69 5.68
N ASP A 209 7.71 -11.22 4.53
CA ASP A 209 8.58 -10.93 3.40
C ASP A 209 9.56 -9.79 3.68
N PHE A 210 9.15 -8.76 4.41
CA PHE A 210 10.01 -7.63 4.73
C PHE A 210 10.82 -7.82 6.03
N LEU A 211 10.48 -8.79 6.86
CA LEU A 211 11.02 -8.98 8.22
C LEU A 211 12.55 -8.95 8.22
N HIS A 212 13.12 -7.98 8.93
CA HIS A 212 14.57 -7.75 9.12
C HIS A 212 15.39 -7.46 7.85
N LYS A 213 14.77 -7.14 6.72
CA LYS A 213 15.50 -6.80 5.48
C LYS A 213 16.18 -5.44 5.52
N ALA A 214 15.51 -4.43 6.07
CA ALA A 214 16.03 -3.06 6.11
C ALA A 214 15.38 -2.23 7.21
N ARG A 215 16.00 -1.10 7.53
CA ARG A 215 15.40 -0.05 8.33
C ARG A 215 14.78 1.02 7.42
N VAL A 216 13.70 1.64 7.89
CA VAL A 216 12.95 2.63 7.09
C VAL A 216 13.80 3.81 6.64
N TRP A 217 14.75 4.24 7.46
CA TRP A 217 15.69 5.34 7.14
C TRP A 217 16.78 4.96 6.14
N ASP A 218 16.95 3.67 5.84
CA ASP A 218 17.86 3.16 4.82
C ASP A 218 17.15 2.96 3.46
N LEU A 219 15.86 3.31 3.36
CA LEU A 219 15.04 3.06 2.19
C LEU A 219 14.88 4.30 1.31
N ASP A 220 15.18 4.15 0.04
CA ASP A 220 14.74 5.08 -0.99
C ASP A 220 13.29 4.76 -1.38
N LYS A 221 12.46 5.81 -1.54
CA LYS A 221 11.03 5.69 -1.84
C LYS A 221 10.71 6.29 -3.20
N THR A 222 10.25 5.47 -4.13
CA THR A 222 9.90 5.90 -5.49
C THR A 222 8.43 5.63 -5.78
N ALA A 223 7.71 6.67 -6.21
CA ALA A 223 6.33 6.52 -6.67
C ALA A 223 6.28 5.73 -7.98
N SER A 224 5.41 4.73 -8.05
CA SER A 224 5.28 3.84 -9.21
C SER A 224 3.84 3.35 -9.40
N VAL A 225 3.64 2.50 -10.39
CA VAL A 225 2.41 1.79 -10.68
C VAL A 225 2.66 0.29 -10.60
N CYS A 226 1.74 -0.44 -9.98
CA CYS A 226 1.81 -1.89 -9.87
C CYS A 226 1.75 -2.56 -11.24
N THR A 227 2.65 -3.50 -11.49
CA THR A 227 2.73 -4.25 -12.75
C THR A 227 2.07 -5.64 -12.68
N GLY A 228 1.37 -5.97 -11.59
CA GLY A 228 0.82 -7.31 -11.36
C GLY A 228 -0.44 -7.66 -12.15
N CYS A 229 -1.24 -6.67 -12.54
CA CYS A 229 -2.47 -6.86 -13.31
C CYS A 229 -2.95 -5.54 -13.94
N THR A 230 -4.06 -5.59 -14.69
CA THR A 230 -4.65 -4.42 -15.38
C THR A 230 -5.28 -3.39 -14.44
N GLN A 231 -5.39 -3.62 -13.14
CA GLN A 231 -5.89 -2.62 -12.19
C GLN A 231 -4.99 -1.37 -12.12
N GLY A 232 -3.67 -1.54 -12.27
CA GLY A 232 -2.75 -0.40 -12.30
C GLY A 232 -2.68 0.38 -10.98
N CYS A 233 -2.72 -0.30 -9.84
CA CYS A 233 -2.68 0.34 -8.52
C CYS A 233 -1.47 1.24 -8.35
N SER A 234 -1.68 2.41 -7.76
CA SER A 234 -0.60 3.31 -7.36
C SER A 234 0.18 2.71 -6.18
N VAL A 235 1.50 2.61 -6.32
CA VAL A 235 2.38 2.02 -5.31
C VAL A 235 3.59 2.89 -5.04
N THR A 236 4.24 2.65 -3.91
CA THR A 236 5.58 3.11 -3.60
C THR A 236 6.51 1.90 -3.63
N LEU A 237 7.53 1.95 -4.45
CA LEU A 237 8.64 1.01 -4.41
C LEU A 237 9.64 1.50 -3.37
N GLU A 238 10.02 0.63 -2.46
CA GLU A 238 11.02 0.91 -1.44
C GLU A 238 12.25 0.06 -1.72
N THR A 239 13.38 0.73 -1.94
CA THR A 239 14.64 0.10 -2.36
C THR A 239 15.73 0.37 -1.34
N ARG A 240 16.66 -0.58 -1.26
CA ARG A 240 17.92 -0.44 -0.57
C ARG A 240 19.03 -1.00 -1.46
N ASP A 241 20.12 -0.25 -1.63
CA ASP A 241 21.25 -0.67 -2.47
C ASP A 241 20.81 -1.16 -3.87
N ASN A 242 19.95 -0.39 -4.54
CA ASN A 242 19.35 -0.72 -5.85
C ASN A 242 18.54 -2.03 -5.89
N THR A 243 18.11 -2.54 -4.75
CA THR A 243 17.30 -3.75 -4.63
C THR A 243 15.93 -3.40 -4.08
N VAL A 244 14.85 -3.81 -4.74
CA VAL A 244 13.49 -3.63 -4.22
C VAL A 244 13.29 -4.55 -3.03
N VAL A 245 12.97 -4.00 -1.88
CA VAL A 245 12.80 -4.76 -0.63
C VAL A 245 11.36 -4.78 -0.14
N ARG A 246 10.53 -3.80 -0.58
CA ARG A 246 9.12 -3.72 -0.19
C ARG A 246 8.32 -2.92 -1.22
N VAL A 247 7.06 -3.30 -1.42
CA VAL A 247 6.07 -2.55 -2.20
C VAL A 247 4.90 -2.20 -1.29
N ARG A 248 4.55 -0.91 -1.22
CA ARG A 248 3.44 -0.41 -0.40
C ARG A 248 2.38 0.31 -1.24
N PRO A 249 1.11 0.32 -0.81
CA PRO A 249 0.09 1.13 -1.45
C PRO A 249 0.43 2.62 -1.32
N ARG A 250 0.30 3.35 -2.41
CA ARG A 250 0.29 4.81 -2.42
C ARG A 250 -1.15 5.28 -2.61
N PRO A 251 -1.68 6.12 -1.71
CA PRO A 251 -3.07 6.55 -1.78
C PRO A 251 -3.43 7.16 -3.12
N ASN A 252 -4.48 6.64 -3.75
CA ASN A 252 -5.07 7.18 -4.97
C ASN A 252 -6.59 6.94 -4.95
N PRO A 253 -7.41 8.01 -4.72
CA PRO A 253 -8.87 7.87 -4.61
C PRO A 253 -9.53 7.29 -5.86
N GLU A 254 -8.95 7.49 -7.03
CA GLU A 254 -9.54 7.11 -8.33
C GLU A 254 -9.23 5.66 -8.71
N VAL A 255 -8.16 5.05 -8.18
CA VAL A 255 -7.69 3.74 -8.62
C VAL A 255 -7.75 2.68 -7.52
N ASN A 256 -7.03 2.90 -6.42
CA ASN A 256 -6.85 1.87 -5.38
C ASN A 256 -7.11 2.37 -3.96
N ARG A 257 -7.59 3.61 -3.81
CA ARG A 257 -7.77 4.27 -2.51
C ARG A 257 -6.50 4.14 -1.67
N HIS A 258 -6.50 3.27 -0.66
CA HIS A 258 -5.37 3.05 0.26
C HIS A 258 -4.82 1.63 0.24
N PHE A 259 -5.26 0.77 -0.71
CA PHE A 259 -5.05 -0.68 -0.65
C PHE A 259 -4.34 -1.22 -1.89
N ILE A 260 -3.60 -2.33 -1.73
CA ILE A 260 -3.10 -3.17 -2.83
C ILE A 260 -3.29 -4.64 -2.48
N CYS A 261 -3.47 -5.49 -3.49
CA CYS A 261 -3.55 -6.94 -3.28
C CYS A 261 -2.18 -7.54 -2.94
N ASP A 262 -2.19 -8.71 -2.29
CA ASP A 262 -0.95 -9.36 -1.87
C ASP A 262 -0.13 -9.86 -3.06
N HIS A 263 -0.76 -10.22 -4.18
CA HIS A 263 -0.06 -10.48 -5.43
C HIS A 263 0.78 -9.26 -5.88
N GLY A 264 0.19 -8.06 -5.92
CA GLY A 264 0.92 -6.83 -6.29
C GLY A 264 2.01 -6.46 -5.28
N ARG A 265 1.77 -6.75 -4.00
CA ARG A 265 2.68 -6.50 -2.89
C ARG A 265 3.93 -7.37 -2.95
N LEU A 266 3.79 -8.66 -3.27
CA LEU A 266 4.83 -9.67 -3.16
C LEU A 266 5.49 -10.02 -4.50
N ALA A 267 4.88 -9.68 -5.64
CA ALA A 267 5.37 -10.08 -6.96
C ALA A 267 6.62 -9.32 -7.44
N TYR A 268 7.26 -8.50 -6.61
CA TYR A 268 8.44 -7.70 -7.01
C TYR A 268 9.75 -8.52 -7.09
N HIS A 269 9.81 -9.73 -6.55
CA HIS A 269 11.04 -10.53 -6.47
C HIS A 269 11.71 -10.77 -7.82
N TRP A 270 10.93 -10.82 -8.91
CA TRP A 270 11.48 -10.94 -10.27
C TRP A 270 12.35 -9.73 -10.67
N MET A 271 12.09 -8.55 -10.07
CA MET A 271 12.86 -7.34 -10.36
C MET A 271 14.31 -7.44 -9.88
N ASN A 272 14.53 -8.24 -8.83
CA ASN A 272 15.83 -8.42 -8.18
C ASN A 272 16.61 -9.65 -8.72
N ARG A 273 16.11 -10.34 -9.75
CA ARG A 273 16.78 -11.53 -10.29
C ARG A 273 18.10 -11.15 -10.97
N SER A 274 19.13 -11.94 -10.71
CA SER A 274 20.48 -11.75 -11.29
C SER A 274 20.59 -12.21 -12.75
N ASP A 275 19.60 -12.94 -13.27
CA ASP A 275 19.55 -13.43 -14.65
C ASP A 275 18.80 -12.48 -15.60
N ARG A 276 18.57 -11.22 -15.20
CA ARG A 276 17.98 -10.20 -16.05
C ARG A 276 18.97 -9.79 -17.15
N ILE A 277 18.44 -9.58 -18.36
CA ILE A 277 19.23 -9.05 -19.49
C ILE A 277 19.49 -7.57 -19.25
N GLU A 278 20.73 -7.19 -19.08
CA GLU A 278 21.17 -5.80 -18.79
C GLU A 278 21.77 -5.10 -20.01
N THR A 279 22.26 -5.90 -20.99
CA THR A 279 22.87 -5.41 -22.21
C THR A 279 22.27 -6.11 -23.43
N PRO A 280 22.32 -5.50 -24.63
CA PRO A 280 21.95 -6.20 -25.85
C PRO A 280 22.78 -7.45 -26.06
N LEU A 281 22.16 -8.50 -26.53
CA LEU A 281 22.80 -9.78 -26.83
C LEU A 281 22.57 -10.14 -28.30
N VAL A 282 23.63 -10.53 -29.00
CA VAL A 282 23.56 -11.05 -30.35
C VAL A 282 24.07 -12.49 -30.42
N HIS A 283 23.61 -13.25 -31.39
CA HIS A 283 23.98 -14.64 -31.56
C HIS A 283 25.20 -14.74 -32.49
N GLU A 284 26.34 -15.16 -31.93
CA GLU A 284 27.59 -15.40 -32.67
C GLU A 284 28.14 -16.79 -32.38
N GLY A 285 28.38 -17.57 -33.43
CA GLY A 285 28.98 -18.90 -33.27
C GLY A 285 28.23 -19.87 -32.37
N GLY A 286 26.90 -19.77 -32.26
CA GLY A 286 26.08 -20.60 -31.39
C GLY A 286 25.97 -20.12 -29.93
N ARG A 287 26.46 -18.92 -29.62
CA ARG A 287 26.41 -18.35 -28.27
C ARG A 287 25.83 -16.93 -28.30
N LEU A 288 25.19 -16.53 -27.20
CA LEU A 288 24.78 -15.14 -27.00
C LEU A 288 25.98 -14.33 -26.50
N VAL A 289 26.31 -13.25 -27.21
CA VAL A 289 27.43 -12.36 -26.91
C VAL A 289 26.87 -10.97 -26.62
N ALA A 290 27.37 -10.35 -25.56
CA ALA A 290 27.02 -8.97 -25.21
C ALA A 290 27.66 -8.00 -26.22
N VAL A 291 26.86 -7.05 -26.71
CA VAL A 291 27.32 -6.03 -27.66
C VAL A 291 26.83 -4.65 -27.23
N SER A 292 27.36 -3.61 -27.85
CA SER A 292 26.84 -2.24 -27.65
C SER A 292 25.43 -2.08 -28.26
N TRP A 293 24.72 -1.06 -27.81
CA TRP A 293 23.42 -0.69 -28.42
C TRP A 293 23.55 -0.33 -29.88
N GLU A 294 24.63 0.34 -30.29
CA GLU A 294 24.90 0.70 -31.69
C GLU A 294 25.01 -0.55 -32.57
N GLU A 295 25.84 -1.51 -32.17
CA GLU A 295 26.01 -2.78 -32.88
C GLU A 295 24.72 -3.58 -32.99
N ALA A 296 23.97 -3.67 -31.89
CA ALA A 296 22.69 -4.36 -31.87
C ALA A 296 21.67 -3.74 -32.82
N LEU A 297 21.54 -2.41 -32.80
CA LEU A 297 20.63 -1.69 -33.68
C LEU A 297 21.03 -1.81 -35.15
N GLU A 298 22.32 -1.76 -35.47
CA GLU A 298 22.82 -1.94 -36.82
C GLU A 298 22.52 -3.35 -37.36
N GLN A 299 22.74 -4.37 -36.55
CA GLN A 299 22.41 -5.77 -36.89
C GLN A 299 20.90 -5.94 -37.12
N VAL A 300 20.07 -5.45 -36.18
CA VAL A 300 18.60 -5.51 -36.34
C VAL A 300 18.13 -4.77 -37.61
N ALA A 301 18.67 -3.59 -37.87
CA ALA A 301 18.34 -2.84 -39.08
C ALA A 301 18.76 -3.60 -40.36
N GLY A 302 19.92 -4.28 -40.34
CA GLY A 302 20.37 -5.15 -41.41
C GLY A 302 19.43 -6.33 -41.66
N LEU A 303 19.03 -7.02 -40.59
CA LEU A 303 18.08 -8.14 -40.66
C LEU A 303 16.71 -7.68 -41.21
N LEU A 304 16.17 -6.56 -40.73
CA LEU A 304 14.88 -6.03 -41.18
C LEU A 304 14.91 -5.60 -42.66
N ARG A 305 16.02 -5.03 -43.15
CA ARG A 305 16.17 -4.68 -44.57
C ARG A 305 16.22 -5.90 -45.47
N SER A 306 16.80 -7.00 -45.01
CA SER A 306 16.92 -8.26 -45.76
C SER A 306 15.69 -9.16 -45.62
N ALA A 307 14.86 -8.96 -44.59
CA ALA A 307 13.69 -9.78 -44.33
C ALA A 307 12.60 -9.54 -45.38
N LYS A 308 11.96 -10.62 -45.82
CA LYS A 308 10.77 -10.55 -46.68
C LYS A 308 9.54 -10.18 -45.85
N ALA A 309 8.72 -9.25 -46.33
CA ALA A 309 7.42 -8.94 -45.73
C ALA A 309 6.40 -10.08 -46.02
N PRO A 310 5.38 -10.25 -45.17
CA PRO A 310 5.03 -9.45 -43.97
C PRO A 310 5.80 -9.84 -42.69
N TRP A 311 6.08 -8.85 -41.84
CA TRP A 311 6.71 -9.11 -40.54
C TRP A 311 5.68 -9.54 -39.53
N VAL A 312 6.13 -10.26 -38.49
CA VAL A 312 5.28 -10.76 -37.41
C VAL A 312 5.93 -10.43 -36.07
N SER A 313 5.15 -9.90 -35.14
CA SER A 313 5.61 -9.61 -33.78
C SER A 313 4.72 -10.28 -32.72
N LEU A 314 5.37 -10.86 -31.72
CA LEU A 314 4.75 -11.37 -30.50
C LEU A 314 5.16 -10.46 -29.36
N LEU A 315 4.17 -9.89 -28.68
CA LEU A 315 4.35 -8.79 -27.74
C LEU A 315 4.00 -9.21 -26.31
N SER A 316 4.62 -8.52 -25.37
CA SER A 316 4.22 -8.57 -23.96
C SER A 316 3.41 -7.32 -23.59
N PRO A 317 2.21 -7.45 -23.05
CA PRO A 317 1.47 -6.31 -22.50
C PRO A 317 2.04 -5.81 -21.15
N GLY A 318 3.24 -6.25 -20.78
CA GLY A 318 4.08 -5.66 -19.76
C GLY A 318 4.95 -4.52 -20.27
N ALA A 319 5.02 -4.30 -21.59
CA ALA A 319 5.77 -3.20 -22.20
C ALA A 319 5.07 -1.85 -22.01
N SER A 320 5.83 -0.75 -22.03
CA SER A 320 5.27 0.60 -21.97
C SER A 320 4.48 0.96 -23.24
N CYS A 321 3.62 1.99 -23.15
CA CYS A 321 2.87 2.48 -24.32
C CYS A 321 3.80 2.92 -25.44
N GLU A 322 4.92 3.58 -25.10
CA GLU A 322 5.93 4.04 -26.07
C GLU A 322 6.59 2.87 -26.81
N ALA A 323 6.92 1.79 -26.08
CA ALA A 323 7.49 0.59 -26.67
C ALA A 323 6.50 -0.10 -27.62
N LEU A 324 5.23 -0.22 -27.20
CA LEU A 324 4.16 -0.81 -28.02
C LEU A 324 3.89 0.00 -29.27
N GLU A 325 3.78 1.32 -29.16
CA GLU A 325 3.63 2.24 -30.28
C GLU A 325 4.85 2.18 -31.24
N GLY A 326 6.06 2.13 -30.69
CA GLY A 326 7.29 1.97 -31.50
C GLY A 326 7.28 0.70 -32.33
N VAL A 327 6.84 -0.42 -31.74
CA VAL A 327 6.69 -1.69 -32.48
C VAL A 327 5.56 -1.60 -33.52
N ALA A 328 4.44 -0.96 -33.22
CA ALA A 328 3.36 -0.76 -34.18
C ALA A 328 3.84 0.02 -35.43
N ARG A 329 4.60 1.11 -35.25
CA ARG A 329 5.22 1.87 -36.32
C ARG A 329 6.22 1.05 -37.14
N LEU A 330 7.06 0.27 -36.44
CA LEU A 330 8.00 -0.62 -37.11
C LEU A 330 7.29 -1.65 -37.98
N LEU A 331 6.24 -2.30 -37.47
CA LEU A 331 5.46 -3.30 -38.21
C LEU A 331 4.76 -2.68 -39.43
N ALA A 332 4.33 -1.43 -39.36
CA ALA A 332 3.71 -0.73 -40.51
C ALA A 332 4.66 -0.62 -41.71
N LEU A 333 5.98 -0.46 -41.48
CA LEU A 333 6.98 -0.43 -42.57
C LEU A 333 7.08 -1.78 -43.30
N GLY A 334 6.94 -2.90 -42.58
CA GLY A 334 7.00 -4.25 -43.14
C GLY A 334 5.65 -4.86 -43.50
N LYS A 335 4.55 -4.08 -43.51
CA LYS A 335 3.17 -4.57 -43.64
C LYS A 335 2.87 -5.73 -42.66
N GLY A 336 3.42 -5.62 -41.48
CA GLY A 336 3.42 -6.67 -40.44
C GLY A 336 2.15 -6.70 -39.61
N THR A 337 2.04 -7.76 -38.84
CA THR A 337 0.97 -7.94 -37.84
C THR A 337 1.58 -8.36 -36.49
N GLY A 338 0.92 -7.95 -35.38
CA GLY A 338 1.35 -8.32 -34.04
C GLY A 338 0.20 -8.79 -33.19
N ALA A 339 0.51 -9.64 -32.22
CA ALA A 339 -0.43 -10.04 -31.19
C ALA A 339 0.26 -10.15 -29.83
N PHE A 340 -0.51 -10.07 -28.78
CA PHE A 340 -0.01 -10.28 -27.42
C PHE A 340 -0.77 -11.41 -26.71
N ARG A 341 -0.12 -11.97 -25.71
CA ARG A 341 -0.73 -12.92 -24.80
C ARG A 341 -0.73 -12.36 -23.38
N VAL A 342 -1.88 -12.45 -22.71
CA VAL A 342 -2.03 -12.05 -21.31
C VAL A 342 -2.03 -13.30 -20.44
N PRO A 343 -1.14 -13.41 -19.48
CA PRO A 343 -1.29 -14.43 -18.43
C PRO A 343 -2.63 -14.22 -17.70
N GLN A 344 -3.36 -15.29 -17.47
CA GLN A 344 -4.65 -15.26 -16.79
C GLN A 344 -4.53 -15.80 -15.37
N GLY A 345 -5.33 -15.27 -14.46
CA GLY A 345 -5.46 -15.74 -13.09
C GLY A 345 -6.88 -15.56 -12.58
N GLU A 346 -7.15 -16.02 -11.40
CA GLU A 346 -8.43 -15.85 -10.74
C GLU A 346 -8.62 -14.37 -10.35
N GLU A 347 -9.80 -13.82 -10.59
CA GLU A 347 -10.13 -12.46 -10.17
C GLU A 347 -10.50 -12.46 -8.69
N ALA A 348 -9.92 -11.52 -7.91
CA ALA A 348 -10.22 -11.37 -6.50
C ALA A 348 -10.56 -9.91 -6.19
N PRO A 349 -11.85 -9.56 -6.10
CA PRO A 349 -12.28 -8.21 -5.73
C PRO A 349 -12.01 -7.91 -4.25
N LEU A 350 -11.84 -6.63 -3.91
CA LEU A 350 -11.89 -6.17 -2.54
C LEU A 350 -13.31 -5.70 -2.25
N ALA A 351 -14.09 -6.52 -1.59
CA ALA A 351 -15.56 -6.41 -1.50
C ALA A 351 -16.06 -5.03 -1.04
N GLY A 352 -15.47 -4.46 0.00
CA GLY A 352 -15.82 -3.14 0.53
C GLY A 352 -15.26 -1.95 -0.27
N VAL A 353 -14.59 -2.17 -1.41
CA VAL A 353 -14.06 -1.11 -2.26
C VAL A 353 -14.51 -1.33 -3.71
N PRO A 354 -15.54 -0.60 -4.15
CA PRO A 354 -16.04 -0.71 -5.54
C PRO A 354 -14.90 -0.54 -6.56
N ASP A 355 -14.93 -1.34 -7.61
CA ASP A 355 -14.03 -1.33 -8.76
C ASP A 355 -12.56 -1.69 -8.46
N LEU A 356 -12.21 -2.03 -7.23
CA LEU A 356 -10.88 -2.49 -6.86
C LEU A 356 -10.81 -4.02 -6.82
N ALA A 357 -10.02 -4.61 -7.72
CA ALA A 357 -9.83 -6.06 -7.78
C ALA A 357 -8.38 -6.42 -8.18
N LEU A 358 -7.93 -7.59 -7.76
CA LEU A 358 -6.87 -8.28 -8.45
C LEU A 358 -7.48 -8.83 -9.74
N ARG A 359 -7.20 -8.20 -10.88
CA ARG A 359 -7.83 -8.52 -12.17
C ARG A 359 -7.34 -9.85 -12.72
N ALA A 360 -8.19 -10.52 -13.50
CA ALA A 360 -7.84 -11.76 -14.18
C ALA A 360 -6.67 -11.58 -15.17
N ASP A 361 -6.63 -10.49 -15.90
CA ASP A 361 -5.53 -10.12 -16.80
C ASP A 361 -4.27 -9.76 -16.00
N ARG A 362 -3.30 -10.67 -15.90
CA ARG A 362 -2.05 -10.53 -15.13
C ARG A 362 -0.95 -9.79 -15.89
N ALA A 363 -1.31 -8.65 -16.48
CA ALA A 363 -0.34 -7.76 -17.11
C ALA A 363 -0.81 -6.31 -16.98
N PRO A 364 0.12 -5.34 -16.83
CA PRO A 364 -0.24 -3.96 -16.47
C PRO A 364 -0.85 -3.16 -17.63
N ASN A 365 -0.45 -3.42 -18.86
CA ASN A 365 -0.70 -2.54 -20.00
C ASN A 365 -1.45 -3.22 -21.15
N VAL A 366 -2.47 -4.00 -20.84
CA VAL A 366 -3.34 -4.65 -21.84
C VAL A 366 -4.05 -3.63 -22.70
N HIS A 367 -4.62 -2.58 -22.07
CA HIS A 367 -5.29 -1.51 -22.80
C HIS A 367 -4.35 -0.70 -23.71
N GLY A 368 -3.10 -0.48 -23.29
CA GLY A 368 -2.10 0.17 -24.13
C GLY A 368 -1.73 -0.67 -25.36
N ALA A 369 -1.66 -1.99 -25.21
CA ALA A 369 -1.44 -2.90 -26.33
C ALA A 369 -2.62 -2.89 -27.32
N GLU A 370 -3.85 -2.91 -26.81
CA GLU A 370 -5.06 -2.80 -27.64
C GLU A 370 -5.15 -1.42 -28.33
N ALA A 371 -4.83 -0.34 -27.64
CA ALA A 371 -4.80 1.02 -28.19
C ALA A 371 -3.73 1.19 -29.30
N ALA A 372 -2.60 0.48 -29.19
CA ALA A 372 -1.57 0.43 -30.22
C ALA A 372 -1.97 -0.47 -31.42
N GLY A 373 -3.18 -1.03 -31.43
CA GLY A 373 -3.73 -1.82 -32.54
C GLY A 373 -3.38 -3.31 -32.50
N PHE A 374 -2.85 -3.82 -31.40
CA PHE A 374 -2.54 -5.25 -31.27
C PHE A 374 -3.74 -6.04 -30.76
N GLY A 375 -3.94 -7.23 -31.34
CA GLY A 375 -5.00 -8.16 -30.94
C GLY A 375 -4.51 -9.26 -30.02
N ARG A 376 -5.45 -10.01 -29.44
CA ARG A 376 -5.18 -11.18 -28.61
C ARG A 376 -5.09 -12.50 -29.42
N ASP A 377 -5.14 -12.45 -30.75
CA ASP A 377 -5.01 -13.62 -31.63
C ASP A 377 -3.56 -14.10 -31.74
N TRP A 378 -3.03 -14.52 -30.61
CA TRP A 378 -1.68 -15.08 -30.53
C TRP A 378 -1.51 -16.31 -31.41
N ALA A 379 -2.50 -17.21 -31.46
CA ALA A 379 -2.41 -18.46 -32.23
C ALA A 379 -2.35 -18.20 -33.74
N GLY A 380 -3.16 -17.26 -34.25
CA GLY A 380 -3.13 -16.89 -35.66
C GLY A 380 -1.81 -16.22 -36.06
N VAL A 381 -1.25 -15.38 -35.20
CA VAL A 381 0.04 -14.74 -35.44
C VAL A 381 1.19 -15.76 -35.40
N VAL A 382 1.18 -16.70 -34.47
CA VAL A 382 2.16 -17.81 -34.41
C VAL A 382 2.07 -18.70 -35.68
N ALA A 383 0.85 -19.00 -36.14
CA ALA A 383 0.68 -19.77 -37.37
C ALA A 383 1.27 -19.04 -38.58
N LYS A 384 1.05 -17.74 -38.71
CA LYS A 384 1.66 -16.90 -39.77
C LYS A 384 3.20 -16.88 -39.67
N ALA A 385 3.76 -16.76 -38.45
CA ALA A 385 5.20 -16.80 -38.25
C ALA A 385 5.81 -18.13 -38.70
N ARG A 386 5.15 -19.25 -38.46
CA ARG A 386 5.62 -20.59 -38.88
C ARG A 386 5.52 -20.80 -40.39
N SER A 387 4.59 -20.15 -41.07
CA SER A 387 4.42 -20.23 -42.54
C SER A 387 5.30 -19.27 -43.31
N ALA A 388 5.89 -18.27 -42.68
CA ALA A 388 6.72 -17.26 -43.28
C ALA A 388 8.23 -17.60 -43.31
N GLY A 389 8.65 -18.64 -42.61
CA GLY A 389 10.02 -19.19 -42.58
C GLY A 389 10.10 -20.43 -43.42
#